data_0cae224d4fab05ab74ec98e92b6d9f8a
#
_entry.id   0cae224d4fab05ab74ec98e92b6d9f8a
#
_cell.length_a   1.000
_cell.length_b   1.000
_cell.length_c   1.000
_cell.angle_alpha   90.00
_cell.angle_beta   90.00
_cell.angle_gamma   90.00
#
_symmetry.space_group_name_H-M   'P 1'
#
loop_
_entity.id
_entity.type
_entity.pdbx_description
1 polymer ?
#
loop_
_entity_poly.entity_id
_entity_poly.type
_entity_poly.pdbx_seq_one_letter_code
_entity_poly.pdbx_strand_id
1 'polypeptide(L)'
;PLKRAFMPYGGIKMAEQACTTYGYQPSEKLHEIFTKYTRTHNQAVFDAYTPEMKKARHSHIVTGLPDTYGRGRIVGDYRRVALYGIDYLIKAKQNDFANCGDGTMTEEVVRQREEIALQINALKGMKEMAASYGYDISEPAANAKEAAQWLYFGYLAAIKTQNGAAMSVGRVSTFLDIYIQRDLDNGTLTETEAQELIDHMVMKFRMVKFARIPSYTQLFSGDPVWATLEVGGIGMDGRSMVTKNDFRFLHTLENMGPAPEPNMTVLYSSALPKTFKDYASKLSISTSSVQYENDDVMKPVWGDDYSICCCVSATQTGKEMQFFGARANLAKCLLYAINGGVDEKLGEQVGPAYAPITAEYLDYNEV
;
A
#
# COMPACT_ATOMS: atom_id res chain seq x y z
N PRO A 1 -7.68 10.15 -17.73
CA PRO A 1 -6.66 9.45 -16.92
C PRO A 1 -5.92 10.37 -15.94
N LEU A 2 -5.38 11.50 -16.40
CA LEU A 2 -4.66 12.46 -15.55
C LEU A 2 -5.54 13.04 -14.42
N LYS A 3 -6.81 13.29 -14.67
CA LYS A 3 -7.74 13.80 -13.65
C LYS A 3 -7.80 12.93 -12.40
N ARG A 4 -7.79 11.60 -12.55
CA ARG A 4 -7.85 10.66 -11.42
C ARG A 4 -6.49 10.41 -10.77
N ALA A 5 -5.41 10.42 -11.54
CA ALA A 5 -4.06 10.20 -11.02
C ALA A 5 -3.63 11.25 -9.99
N PHE A 6 -4.11 12.49 -10.13
CA PHE A 6 -3.71 13.59 -9.25
C PHE A 6 -4.75 13.98 -8.19
N MET A 7 -5.95 13.44 -8.28
CA MET A 7 -7.08 13.88 -7.47
C MET A 7 -6.88 13.81 -5.95
N PRO A 8 -6.24 12.85 -5.37
CA PRO A 8 -6.29 12.72 -3.92
C PRO A 8 -5.06 13.20 -3.17
N TYR A 9 -3.92 13.37 -3.80
CA TYR A 9 -2.68 13.58 -3.09
C TYR A 9 -2.05 14.93 -3.43
N GLY A 10 -1.79 15.78 -2.42
CA GLY A 10 -1.12 17.06 -2.57
C GLY A 10 -1.86 18.15 -3.32
N GLY A 11 -3.02 17.84 -3.90
CA GLY A 11 -3.86 18.80 -4.63
C GLY A 11 -3.27 19.28 -5.94
N ILE A 12 -3.85 20.37 -6.45
CA ILE A 12 -3.51 20.92 -7.77
C ILE A 12 -2.05 21.40 -7.85
N LYS A 13 -1.52 21.99 -6.78
CA LYS A 13 -0.14 22.48 -6.75
C LYS A 13 0.89 21.38 -6.98
N MET A 14 0.68 20.21 -6.36
CA MET A 14 1.56 19.06 -6.55
C MET A 14 1.41 18.48 -7.96
N ALA A 15 0.17 18.43 -8.49
CA ALA A 15 -0.09 17.99 -9.86
C ALA A 15 0.60 18.89 -10.89
N GLU A 16 0.50 20.19 -10.74
CA GLU A 16 1.14 21.18 -11.62
C GLU A 16 2.65 21.12 -11.52
N GLN A 17 3.18 21.01 -10.31
CA GLN A 17 4.62 20.85 -10.10
C GLN A 17 5.14 19.54 -10.72
N ALA A 18 4.40 18.45 -10.59
CA ALA A 18 4.75 17.20 -11.25
C ALA A 18 4.74 17.32 -12.77
N CYS A 19 3.69 17.93 -13.35
CA CYS A 19 3.64 18.21 -14.80
C CYS A 19 4.87 18.98 -15.25
N THR A 20 5.15 20.12 -14.63
CA THR A 20 6.29 20.97 -14.97
C THR A 20 7.63 20.24 -14.83
N THR A 21 7.81 19.47 -13.76
CA THR A 21 9.02 18.70 -13.51
C THR A 21 9.29 17.67 -14.61
N TYR A 22 8.25 17.07 -15.14
CA TYR A 22 8.36 16.07 -16.22
C TYR A 22 8.15 16.63 -17.62
N GLY A 23 8.23 17.97 -17.79
CA GLY A 23 8.21 18.64 -19.07
C GLY A 23 6.81 18.81 -19.69
N TYR A 24 5.75 18.62 -18.90
CA TYR A 24 4.37 18.85 -19.34
C TYR A 24 3.88 20.24 -18.90
N GLN A 25 3.06 20.85 -19.72
CA GLN A 25 2.37 22.10 -19.35
C GLN A 25 1.12 21.78 -18.52
N PRO A 26 0.96 22.40 -17.34
CA PRO A 26 -0.27 22.28 -16.57
C PRO A 26 -1.49 22.82 -17.37
N SER A 27 -2.63 22.16 -17.23
CA SER A 27 -3.87 22.58 -17.89
C SER A 27 -4.59 23.65 -17.08
N GLU A 28 -4.83 24.83 -17.64
CA GLU A 28 -5.61 25.90 -17.00
C GLU A 28 -7.02 25.42 -16.60
N LYS A 29 -7.67 24.65 -17.46
CA LYS A 29 -8.98 24.06 -17.16
C LYS A 29 -8.93 23.09 -15.97
N LEU A 30 -7.82 22.35 -15.84
CA LEU A 30 -7.62 21.47 -14.70
C LEU A 30 -7.40 22.28 -13.42
N HIS A 31 -6.62 23.34 -13.50
CA HIS A 31 -6.42 24.30 -12.41
C HIS A 31 -7.76 24.89 -11.93
N GLU A 32 -8.56 25.39 -12.84
CA GLU A 32 -9.89 25.93 -12.53
C GLU A 32 -10.78 24.89 -11.82
N ILE A 33 -10.87 23.67 -12.36
CA ILE A 33 -11.68 22.60 -11.76
C ILE A 33 -11.24 22.31 -10.33
N PHE A 34 -9.93 22.18 -10.10
CA PHE A 34 -9.40 21.84 -8.77
C PHE A 34 -9.50 22.99 -7.77
N THR A 35 -9.39 24.22 -8.21
CA THR A 35 -9.45 25.40 -7.31
C THR A 35 -10.87 25.83 -7.02
N LYS A 36 -11.78 25.70 -7.99
CA LYS A 36 -13.14 26.22 -7.88
C LYS A 36 -14.17 25.18 -7.44
N TYR A 37 -14.03 23.93 -7.90
CA TYR A 37 -15.07 22.92 -7.71
C TYR A 37 -14.64 21.70 -6.91
N THR A 38 -13.36 21.61 -6.53
CA THR A 38 -12.85 20.42 -5.87
C THR A 38 -12.01 20.80 -4.66
N ARG A 39 -12.21 20.11 -3.55
CA ARG A 39 -11.37 20.19 -2.37
C ARG A 39 -10.72 18.83 -2.19
N THR A 40 -9.39 18.79 -2.10
CA THR A 40 -8.68 17.54 -1.83
C THR A 40 -8.77 17.19 -0.35
N HIS A 41 -8.57 15.92 -0.03
CA HIS A 41 -8.43 15.48 1.35
C HIS A 41 -7.37 16.30 2.10
N ASN A 42 -6.20 16.51 1.51
CA ASN A 42 -5.13 17.29 2.13
C ASN A 42 -5.54 18.74 2.39
N GLN A 43 -6.20 19.39 1.45
CA GLN A 43 -6.70 20.75 1.68
C GLN A 43 -7.68 20.79 2.85
N ALA A 44 -8.62 19.84 2.92
CA ALA A 44 -9.58 19.77 4.02
C ALA A 44 -8.86 19.56 5.38
N VAL A 45 -7.86 18.69 5.42
CA VAL A 45 -7.05 18.44 6.63
C VAL A 45 -6.29 19.69 7.04
N PHE A 46 -5.58 20.35 6.13
CA PHE A 46 -4.81 21.55 6.44
C PHE A 46 -5.68 22.72 6.89
N ASP A 47 -6.88 22.83 6.33
CA ASP A 47 -7.83 23.86 6.75
C ASP A 47 -8.43 23.59 8.14
N ALA A 48 -8.52 22.31 8.55
CA ALA A 48 -8.96 21.92 9.88
C ALA A 48 -7.88 22.06 10.96
N TYR A 49 -6.61 22.19 10.56
CA TYR A 49 -5.52 22.34 11.55
C TYR A 49 -5.60 23.67 12.29
N THR A 50 -5.52 23.58 13.60
CA THR A 50 -5.34 24.78 14.44
C THR A 50 -3.95 25.41 14.23
N PRO A 51 -3.73 26.67 14.64
CA PRO A 51 -2.41 27.29 14.62
C PRO A 51 -1.34 26.45 15.35
N GLU A 52 -1.71 25.86 16.50
CA GLU A 52 -0.83 25.01 17.31
C GLU A 52 -0.45 23.73 16.57
N MET A 53 -1.40 23.06 15.93
CA MET A 53 -1.11 21.87 15.10
C MET A 53 -0.21 22.20 13.92
N LYS A 54 -0.43 23.35 13.24
CA LYS A 54 0.44 23.81 12.16
C LYS A 54 1.85 24.10 12.68
N LYS A 55 1.97 24.69 13.85
CA LYS A 55 3.25 24.98 14.51
C LYS A 55 3.98 23.70 14.91
N ALA A 56 3.30 22.76 15.57
CA ALA A 56 3.84 21.45 15.92
C ALA A 56 4.34 20.67 14.68
N ARG A 57 3.61 20.75 13.59
CA ARG A 57 4.03 20.15 12.33
C ARG A 57 5.23 20.87 11.70
N HIS A 58 5.26 22.19 11.74
CA HIS A 58 6.36 22.99 11.17
C HIS A 58 7.67 22.81 11.96
N SER A 59 7.59 22.62 13.25
CA SER A 59 8.73 22.30 14.12
C SER A 59 9.22 20.84 13.96
N HIS A 60 8.49 20.00 13.26
CA HIS A 60 8.77 18.56 13.09
C HIS A 60 8.70 17.73 14.38
N ILE A 61 8.04 18.20 15.44
CA ILE A 61 7.77 17.34 16.60
C ILE A 61 6.71 16.29 16.26
N VAL A 62 5.79 16.64 15.36
CA VAL A 62 4.81 15.73 14.82
C VAL A 62 4.92 15.69 13.29
N THR A 63 5.01 14.48 12.72
CA THR A 63 5.12 14.27 11.26
C THR A 63 4.22 13.13 10.81
N GLY A 64 4.12 12.95 9.48
CA GLY A 64 3.43 11.79 8.88
C GLY A 64 1.92 11.81 9.05
N LEU A 65 1.37 12.93 9.32
CA LEU A 65 -0.07 13.12 9.56
C LEU A 65 -0.92 12.90 8.31
N PRO A 66 -2.26 13.03 8.46
CA PRO A 66 -3.23 12.95 7.38
C PRO A 66 -2.88 13.71 6.10
N ASP A 67 -2.07 14.74 6.19
CA ASP A 67 -1.56 15.49 5.04
C ASP A 67 -0.66 14.70 4.10
N THR A 68 0.04 13.68 4.61
CA THR A 68 0.94 12.85 3.81
C THR A 68 0.36 11.47 3.55
N TYR A 69 -0.28 10.87 4.56
CA TYR A 69 -0.74 9.48 4.51
C TYR A 69 -2.20 9.33 4.96
N GLY A 70 -2.92 10.41 5.07
CA GLY A 70 -4.24 10.47 5.70
C GLY A 70 -5.37 9.86 4.92
N ARG A 71 -5.05 9.20 3.83
CA ARG A 71 -5.98 8.29 3.20
C ARG A 71 -5.85 6.95 3.86
N GLY A 72 -6.99 6.33 4.11
CA GLY A 72 -6.98 4.95 4.51
C GLY A 72 -6.21 4.12 3.50
N ARG A 73 -5.32 3.29 3.98
CA ARG A 73 -4.62 2.31 3.17
C ARG A 73 -5.36 1.01 3.27
N ILE A 74 -5.49 0.37 2.13
CA ILE A 74 -6.02 -0.98 2.04
C ILE A 74 -4.98 -1.87 1.38
N VAL A 75 -4.94 -3.13 1.78
CA VAL A 75 -4.38 -4.18 0.96
C VAL A 75 -5.56 -4.85 0.26
N GLY A 76 -5.71 -4.59 -1.03
CA GLY A 76 -6.82 -5.13 -1.81
C GLY A 76 -6.71 -6.64 -1.96
N ASP A 77 -7.83 -7.34 -1.97
CA ASP A 77 -7.85 -8.73 -2.38
C ASP A 77 -7.80 -8.84 -3.92
N TYR A 78 -6.62 -8.62 -4.46
CA TYR A 78 -6.37 -8.64 -5.90
C TYR A 78 -6.58 -10.02 -6.54
N ARG A 79 -6.59 -11.09 -5.74
CA ARG A 79 -6.87 -12.48 -6.16
C ARG A 79 -8.26 -12.62 -6.77
N ARG A 80 -9.20 -11.78 -6.33
CA ARG A 80 -10.59 -11.81 -6.79
C ARG A 80 -10.73 -11.59 -8.30
N VAL A 81 -9.86 -10.78 -8.90
CA VAL A 81 -9.88 -10.56 -10.35
C VAL A 81 -9.59 -11.85 -11.11
N ALA A 82 -8.58 -12.60 -10.66
CA ALA A 82 -8.23 -13.87 -11.28
C ALA A 82 -9.24 -14.99 -10.97
N LEU A 83 -9.81 -14.99 -9.76
CA LEU A 83 -10.77 -16.03 -9.34
C LEU A 83 -12.12 -15.92 -10.01
N TYR A 84 -12.62 -14.70 -10.23
CA TYR A 84 -14.02 -14.49 -10.62
C TYR A 84 -14.19 -13.81 -11.98
N GLY A 85 -13.17 -13.12 -12.49
CA GLY A 85 -13.32 -12.23 -13.63
C GLY A 85 -14.12 -10.97 -13.32
N ILE A 86 -13.98 -9.95 -14.16
CA ILE A 86 -14.60 -8.65 -13.90
C ILE A 86 -16.10 -8.66 -14.09
N ASP A 87 -16.62 -9.47 -15.02
CA ASP A 87 -18.08 -9.49 -15.27
C ASP A 87 -18.86 -10.05 -14.08
N TYR A 88 -18.33 -11.07 -13.43
CA TYR A 88 -18.87 -11.54 -12.16
C TYR A 88 -18.81 -10.48 -11.05
N LEU A 89 -17.69 -9.79 -10.92
CA LEU A 89 -17.51 -8.74 -9.90
C LEU A 89 -18.48 -7.57 -10.14
N ILE A 90 -18.70 -7.16 -11.39
CA ILE A 90 -19.70 -6.14 -11.74
C ILE A 90 -21.10 -6.61 -11.35
N LYS A 91 -21.46 -7.84 -11.69
CA LYS A 91 -22.79 -8.43 -11.37
C LYS A 91 -22.99 -8.50 -9.85
N ALA A 92 -21.97 -8.91 -9.09
CA ALA A 92 -22.03 -8.92 -7.64
C ALA A 92 -22.28 -7.50 -7.07
N LYS A 93 -21.57 -6.49 -7.59
CA LYS A 93 -21.77 -5.10 -7.18
C LYS A 93 -23.14 -4.52 -7.61
N GLN A 94 -23.68 -4.93 -8.73
CA GLN A 94 -25.04 -4.59 -9.13
C GLN A 94 -26.08 -5.18 -8.16
N ASN A 95 -25.84 -6.40 -7.70
CA ASN A 95 -26.67 -7.01 -6.68
C ASN A 95 -26.56 -6.27 -5.32
N ASP A 96 -25.34 -5.90 -4.90
CA ASP A 96 -25.12 -5.07 -3.71
C ASP A 96 -25.88 -3.75 -3.82
N PHE A 97 -25.84 -3.09 -4.99
CA PHE A 97 -26.57 -1.85 -5.25
C PHE A 97 -28.10 -2.02 -5.13
N ALA A 98 -28.63 -3.10 -5.68
CA ALA A 98 -30.07 -3.39 -5.64
C ALA A 98 -30.55 -3.67 -4.22
N ASN A 99 -29.72 -4.29 -3.38
CA ASN A 99 -30.05 -4.67 -2.00
C ASN A 99 -29.53 -3.66 -0.96
N CYS A 100 -29.01 -2.51 -1.37
CA CYS A 100 -28.50 -1.49 -0.45
C CYS A 100 -29.65 -0.75 0.22
N GLY A 101 -29.74 -0.86 1.54
CA GLY A 101 -30.79 -0.23 2.36
C GLY A 101 -32.11 -1.03 2.41
N ASP A 102 -33.01 -0.58 3.25
CA ASP A 102 -34.34 -1.16 3.50
C ASP A 102 -35.46 -0.52 2.65
N GLY A 103 -35.11 0.28 1.65
CA GLY A 103 -36.06 1.08 0.86
C GLY A 103 -36.16 2.54 1.31
N THR A 104 -35.64 2.88 2.48
CA THR A 104 -35.60 4.25 2.98
C THR A 104 -34.35 4.96 2.43
N MET A 105 -34.53 6.12 1.78
CA MET A 105 -33.43 6.91 1.24
C MET A 105 -32.86 7.86 2.30
N THR A 106 -32.07 7.32 3.21
CA THR A 106 -31.26 8.10 4.14
C THR A 106 -29.99 8.61 3.45
N GLU A 107 -29.35 9.62 4.02
CA GLU A 107 -28.07 10.11 3.53
C GLU A 107 -27.02 8.97 3.44
N GLU A 108 -26.99 8.07 4.40
CA GLU A 108 -26.11 6.92 4.43
C GLU A 108 -26.37 5.97 3.25
N VAL A 109 -27.63 5.63 2.98
CA VAL A 109 -28.00 4.78 1.84
C VAL A 109 -27.64 5.43 0.50
N VAL A 110 -27.84 6.74 0.37
CA VAL A 110 -27.43 7.47 -0.83
C VAL A 110 -25.93 7.40 -1.04
N ARG A 111 -25.13 7.63 0.02
CA ARG A 111 -23.67 7.55 -0.02
C ARG A 111 -23.16 6.14 -0.35
N GLN A 112 -23.76 5.11 0.24
CA GLN A 112 -23.43 3.71 -0.07
C GLN A 112 -23.71 3.37 -1.54
N ARG A 113 -24.87 3.78 -2.06
CA ARG A 113 -25.21 3.57 -3.47
C ARG A 113 -24.26 4.31 -4.42
N GLU A 114 -23.89 5.54 -4.09
CA GLU A 114 -22.89 6.30 -4.86
C GLU A 114 -21.55 5.57 -4.89
N GLU A 115 -21.09 5.08 -3.74
CA GLU A 115 -19.85 4.30 -3.63
C GLU A 115 -19.90 3.02 -4.48
N ILE A 116 -20.98 2.25 -4.38
CA ILE A 116 -21.15 1.02 -5.18
C ILE A 116 -21.18 1.34 -6.69
N ALA A 117 -21.86 2.41 -7.09
CA ALA A 117 -21.89 2.87 -8.48
C ALA A 117 -20.49 3.25 -8.98
N LEU A 118 -19.69 3.92 -8.15
CA LEU A 118 -18.28 4.24 -8.45
C LEU A 118 -17.43 2.99 -8.60
N GLN A 119 -17.63 1.97 -7.74
CA GLN A 119 -16.95 0.68 -7.83
C GLN A 119 -17.29 -0.04 -9.15
N ILE A 120 -18.57 -0.07 -9.56
CA ILE A 120 -18.99 -0.64 -10.84
C ILE A 120 -18.31 0.08 -12.01
N ASN A 121 -18.26 1.40 -11.98
CA ASN A 121 -17.60 2.20 -13.03
C ASN A 121 -16.08 1.95 -13.05
N ALA A 122 -15.45 1.78 -11.89
CA ALA A 122 -14.03 1.45 -11.78
C ALA A 122 -13.73 0.06 -12.37
N LEU A 123 -14.57 -0.94 -12.10
CA LEU A 123 -14.45 -2.27 -12.70
C LEU A 123 -14.58 -2.25 -14.23
N LYS A 124 -15.53 -1.48 -14.77
CA LYS A 124 -15.65 -1.27 -16.23
C LYS A 124 -14.39 -0.60 -16.80
N GLY A 125 -13.89 0.44 -16.13
CA GLY A 125 -12.65 1.10 -16.54
C GLY A 125 -11.43 0.18 -16.47
N MET A 126 -11.43 -0.82 -15.58
CA MET A 126 -10.38 -1.83 -15.50
C MET A 126 -10.42 -2.80 -16.69
N LYS A 127 -11.60 -3.19 -17.17
CA LYS A 127 -11.74 -3.95 -18.44
C LYS A 127 -11.18 -3.15 -19.63
N GLU A 128 -11.55 -1.89 -19.76
CA GLU A 128 -11.03 -1.00 -20.82
C GLU A 128 -9.50 -0.88 -20.74
N MET A 129 -8.95 -0.74 -19.53
CA MET A 129 -7.51 -0.70 -19.31
C MET A 129 -6.86 -2.03 -19.78
N ALA A 130 -7.36 -3.18 -19.35
CA ALA A 130 -6.81 -4.48 -19.73
C ALA A 130 -6.89 -4.71 -21.25
N ALA A 131 -8.03 -4.36 -21.88
CA ALA A 131 -8.21 -4.45 -23.32
C ALA A 131 -7.19 -3.58 -24.09
N SER A 132 -6.79 -2.42 -23.57
CA SER A 132 -5.75 -1.58 -24.17
C SER A 132 -4.36 -2.24 -24.20
N TYR A 133 -4.15 -3.26 -23.36
CA TYR A 133 -2.96 -4.11 -23.34
C TYR A 133 -3.17 -5.46 -24.07
N GLY A 134 -4.31 -5.67 -24.71
CA GLY A 134 -4.64 -6.88 -25.44
C GLY A 134 -5.15 -8.05 -24.59
N TYR A 135 -5.65 -7.77 -23.39
CA TYR A 135 -6.19 -8.78 -22.48
C TYR A 135 -7.70 -8.61 -22.24
N ASP A 136 -8.41 -9.72 -22.23
CA ASP A 136 -9.81 -9.79 -21.78
C ASP A 136 -9.87 -10.40 -20.38
N ILE A 137 -10.20 -9.57 -19.39
CA ILE A 137 -10.32 -9.96 -17.98
C ILE A 137 -11.77 -10.19 -17.55
N SER A 138 -12.68 -10.40 -18.50
CA SER A 138 -14.09 -10.61 -18.23
C SER A 138 -14.35 -11.86 -17.40
N GLU A 139 -13.65 -12.95 -17.73
CA GLU A 139 -13.78 -14.28 -17.14
C GLU A 139 -12.65 -14.60 -16.15
N PRO A 140 -12.82 -15.62 -15.30
CA PRO A 140 -11.75 -16.13 -14.46
C PRO A 140 -10.49 -16.49 -15.25
N ALA A 141 -9.32 -16.36 -14.60
CA ALA A 141 -8.05 -16.74 -15.20
C ALA A 141 -8.00 -18.24 -15.50
N ALA A 142 -7.65 -18.59 -16.73
CA ALA A 142 -7.59 -19.97 -17.18
C ALA A 142 -6.24 -20.66 -16.86
N ASN A 143 -5.16 -19.91 -16.67
CA ASN A 143 -3.80 -20.42 -16.48
C ASN A 143 -2.96 -19.51 -15.58
N ALA A 144 -1.74 -19.94 -15.24
CA ALA A 144 -0.84 -19.23 -14.35
C ALA A 144 -0.48 -17.82 -14.85
N LYS A 145 -0.25 -17.67 -16.16
CA LYS A 145 0.09 -16.37 -16.78
C LYS A 145 -1.08 -15.39 -16.66
N GLU A 146 -2.29 -15.84 -16.93
CA GLU A 146 -3.49 -15.03 -16.75
C GLU A 146 -3.71 -14.68 -15.27
N ALA A 147 -3.58 -15.65 -14.36
CA ALA A 147 -3.77 -15.41 -12.94
C ALA A 147 -2.82 -14.32 -12.41
N ALA A 148 -1.54 -14.37 -12.78
CA ALA A 148 -0.56 -13.35 -12.43
C ALA A 148 -0.90 -12.00 -13.07
N GLN A 149 -1.32 -11.97 -14.33
CA GLN A 149 -1.65 -10.73 -15.04
C GLN A 149 -2.96 -10.09 -14.54
N TRP A 150 -4.01 -10.89 -14.26
CA TRP A 150 -5.28 -10.40 -13.70
C TRP A 150 -5.07 -9.79 -12.30
N LEU A 151 -4.31 -10.47 -11.46
CA LEU A 151 -3.91 -9.97 -10.15
C LEU A 151 -3.16 -8.64 -10.28
N TYR A 152 -2.21 -8.55 -11.21
CA TYR A 152 -1.45 -7.33 -11.43
C TYR A 152 -2.32 -6.17 -11.95
N PHE A 153 -3.32 -6.41 -12.78
CA PHE A 153 -4.27 -5.38 -13.20
C PHE A 153 -5.09 -4.84 -12.01
N GLY A 154 -5.53 -5.71 -11.11
CA GLY A 154 -6.19 -5.30 -9.87
C GLY A 154 -5.29 -4.41 -9.02
N TYR A 155 -4.04 -4.78 -8.88
CA TYR A 155 -3.03 -4.00 -8.17
C TYR A 155 -2.78 -2.63 -8.82
N LEU A 156 -2.63 -2.57 -10.13
CA LEU A 156 -2.47 -1.31 -10.87
C LEU A 156 -3.66 -0.38 -10.72
N ALA A 157 -4.88 -0.91 -10.75
CA ALA A 157 -6.08 -0.10 -10.54
C ALA A 157 -6.10 0.55 -9.16
N ALA A 158 -5.70 -0.18 -8.12
CA ALA A 158 -5.57 0.35 -6.77
C ALA A 158 -4.51 1.46 -6.67
N ILE A 159 -3.32 1.27 -7.25
CA ILE A 159 -2.26 2.29 -7.29
C ILE A 159 -2.75 3.55 -7.98
N LYS A 160 -3.40 3.42 -9.14
CA LYS A 160 -3.92 4.57 -9.91
C LYS A 160 -4.99 5.33 -9.16
N THR A 161 -5.82 4.64 -8.38
CA THR A 161 -6.86 5.27 -7.58
C THR A 161 -6.27 5.98 -6.38
N GLN A 162 -5.37 5.34 -5.67
CA GLN A 162 -4.78 5.89 -4.46
C GLN A 162 -3.69 6.93 -4.74
N ASN A 163 -2.91 6.75 -5.80
CA ASN A 163 -1.79 7.61 -6.21
C ASN A 163 -0.90 8.01 -5.03
N GLY A 164 -0.45 7.04 -4.27
CA GLY A 164 0.36 7.26 -3.08
C GLY A 164 1.21 6.05 -2.71
N ALA A 165 2.04 6.22 -1.71
CA ALA A 165 2.87 5.16 -1.18
C ALA A 165 2.08 4.17 -0.33
N ALA A 166 2.73 3.03 -0.04
CA ALA A 166 2.23 1.90 0.71
C ALA A 166 1.09 1.16 0.00
N MET A 167 1.40 0.74 -1.21
CA MET A 167 0.55 -0.10 -2.05
C MET A 167 1.01 -1.55 -1.95
N SER A 168 0.71 -2.18 -0.81
CA SER A 168 1.09 -3.56 -0.55
C SER A 168 0.35 -4.55 -1.45
N VAL A 169 1.04 -5.63 -1.81
CA VAL A 169 0.51 -6.69 -2.67
C VAL A 169 -0.22 -7.75 -1.84
N GLY A 170 0.28 -7.99 -0.64
CA GLY A 170 -0.23 -9.03 0.25
C GLY A 170 0.36 -10.42 -0.03
N ARG A 171 -0.26 -11.44 0.56
CA ARG A 171 0.14 -12.83 0.39
C ARG A 171 -0.50 -13.44 -0.85
N VAL A 172 0.25 -13.48 -1.94
CA VAL A 172 -0.22 -13.99 -3.24
C VAL A 172 0.51 -15.24 -3.70
N SER A 173 1.57 -15.65 -3.01
CA SER A 173 2.41 -16.79 -3.36
C SER A 173 1.62 -18.11 -3.42
N THR A 174 0.95 -18.45 -2.32
CA THR A 174 0.13 -19.67 -2.21
C THR A 174 -1.03 -19.69 -3.21
N PHE A 175 -1.65 -18.52 -3.44
CA PHE A 175 -2.72 -18.39 -4.43
C PHE A 175 -2.21 -18.68 -5.86
N LEU A 176 -1.11 -18.07 -6.26
CA LEU A 176 -0.54 -18.29 -7.60
C LEU A 176 -0.01 -19.72 -7.77
N ASP A 177 0.44 -20.35 -6.69
CA ASP A 177 0.94 -21.73 -6.74
C ASP A 177 -0.14 -22.73 -7.21
N ILE A 178 -1.41 -22.47 -6.92
CA ILE A 178 -2.54 -23.29 -7.39
C ILE A 178 -2.55 -23.38 -8.92
N TYR A 179 -2.39 -22.25 -9.59
CA TYR A 179 -2.38 -22.16 -11.03
C TYR A 179 -1.08 -22.70 -11.62
N ILE A 180 0.05 -22.33 -11.03
CA ILE A 180 1.37 -22.74 -11.48
C ILE A 180 1.52 -24.27 -11.36
N GLN A 181 1.17 -24.85 -10.21
CA GLN A 181 1.29 -26.30 -10.02
C GLN A 181 0.37 -27.07 -10.98
N ARG A 182 -0.86 -26.61 -11.17
CA ARG A 182 -1.78 -27.20 -12.16
C ARG A 182 -1.21 -27.17 -13.56
N ASP A 183 -0.62 -26.06 -13.99
CA ASP A 183 -0.07 -25.90 -15.34
C ASP A 183 1.23 -26.73 -15.51
N LEU A 184 2.02 -26.90 -14.45
CA LEU A 184 3.16 -27.82 -14.39
C LEU A 184 2.70 -29.27 -14.53
N ASP A 185 1.67 -29.68 -13.76
CA ASP A 185 1.13 -31.04 -13.79
C ASP A 185 0.52 -31.40 -15.16
N ASN A 186 -0.06 -30.41 -15.83
CA ASN A 186 -0.59 -30.55 -17.18
C ASN A 186 0.48 -30.48 -18.28
N GLY A 187 1.73 -30.17 -17.94
CA GLY A 187 2.82 -30.02 -18.90
C GLY A 187 2.71 -28.79 -19.79
N THR A 188 1.86 -27.82 -19.43
CA THR A 188 1.69 -26.55 -20.17
C THR A 188 2.64 -25.46 -19.68
N LEU A 189 3.36 -25.72 -18.59
CA LEU A 189 4.37 -24.86 -18.01
C LEU A 189 5.54 -25.73 -17.54
N THR A 190 6.77 -25.23 -17.65
CA THR A 190 7.98 -25.82 -17.06
C THR A 190 8.38 -25.12 -15.78
N GLU A 191 9.21 -25.72 -14.92
CA GLU A 191 9.73 -25.06 -13.70
C GLU A 191 10.52 -23.79 -14.04
N THR A 192 11.25 -23.77 -15.16
CA THR A 192 11.96 -22.56 -15.61
C THR A 192 11.00 -21.44 -15.98
N GLU A 193 9.97 -21.74 -16.76
CA GLU A 193 8.94 -20.76 -17.13
C GLU A 193 8.11 -20.30 -15.92
N ALA A 194 7.88 -21.18 -14.95
CA ALA A 194 7.22 -20.81 -13.70
C ALA A 194 8.05 -19.78 -12.90
N GLN A 195 9.37 -20.00 -12.81
CA GLN A 195 10.28 -19.01 -12.18
C GLN A 195 10.31 -17.70 -12.97
N GLU A 196 10.43 -17.78 -14.31
CA GLU A 196 10.44 -16.61 -15.17
C GLU A 196 9.15 -15.78 -15.05
N LEU A 197 7.99 -16.44 -14.92
CA LEU A 197 6.71 -15.76 -14.69
C LEU A 197 6.73 -14.94 -13.38
N ILE A 198 7.28 -15.50 -12.31
CA ILE A 198 7.41 -14.82 -11.01
C ILE A 198 8.45 -13.70 -11.09
N ASP A 199 9.57 -13.91 -11.77
CA ASP A 199 10.59 -12.89 -12.00
C ASP A 199 9.99 -11.69 -12.76
N HIS A 200 9.22 -11.93 -13.82
CA HIS A 200 8.52 -10.87 -14.56
C HIS A 200 7.50 -10.13 -13.69
N MET A 201 6.78 -10.82 -12.81
CA MET A 201 5.84 -10.19 -11.89
C MET A 201 6.57 -9.28 -10.88
N VAL A 202 7.65 -9.75 -10.29
CA VAL A 202 8.49 -8.95 -9.37
C VAL A 202 9.12 -7.77 -10.10
N MET A 203 9.56 -7.95 -11.34
CA MET A 203 10.07 -6.87 -12.20
C MET A 203 9.02 -5.78 -12.40
N LYS A 204 7.76 -6.14 -12.64
CA LYS A 204 6.65 -5.18 -12.75
C LYS A 204 6.41 -4.42 -11.45
N PHE A 205 6.53 -5.06 -10.27
CA PHE A 205 6.46 -4.36 -8.99
C PHE A 205 7.62 -3.37 -8.78
N ARG A 206 8.81 -3.68 -9.29
CA ARG A 206 9.95 -2.76 -9.27
C ARG A 206 9.77 -1.56 -10.19
N MET A 207 9.05 -1.73 -11.29
CA MET A 207 8.82 -0.69 -12.31
C MET A 207 7.64 0.21 -12.01
N VAL A 208 6.63 -0.28 -11.27
CA VAL A 208 5.40 0.47 -11.03
C VAL A 208 5.66 1.68 -10.15
N LYS A 209 5.12 2.82 -10.57
CA LYS A 209 5.29 4.10 -9.88
C LYS A 209 3.95 4.85 -9.82
N PHE A 210 3.84 5.74 -8.85
CA PHE A 210 2.82 6.77 -8.83
C PHE A 210 3.43 8.15 -9.11
N ALA A 211 2.60 9.11 -9.49
CA ALA A 211 3.07 10.46 -9.78
C ALA A 211 3.56 11.15 -8.50
N ARG A 212 4.80 11.62 -8.50
CA ARG A 212 5.41 12.36 -7.41
C ARG A 212 6.45 13.36 -7.92
N ILE A 213 6.86 14.26 -7.07
CA ILE A 213 7.84 15.29 -7.35
C ILE A 213 9.21 14.92 -6.78
N PRO A 214 10.32 15.48 -7.31
CA PRO A 214 11.67 15.15 -6.87
C PRO A 214 11.92 15.34 -5.37
N SER A 215 11.36 16.38 -4.76
CA SER A 215 11.49 16.64 -3.31
C SER A 215 10.87 15.50 -2.48
N TYR A 216 9.80 14.89 -2.95
CA TYR A 216 9.21 13.73 -2.29
C TYR A 216 10.11 12.49 -2.41
N THR A 217 10.65 12.26 -3.61
CA THR A 217 11.62 11.19 -3.86
C THR A 217 12.87 11.34 -3.00
N GLN A 218 13.37 12.56 -2.83
CA GLN A 218 14.52 12.87 -1.99
C GLN A 218 14.22 12.58 -0.51
N LEU A 219 13.04 12.94 -0.02
CA LEU A 219 12.63 12.70 1.37
C LEU A 219 12.65 11.20 1.72
N PHE A 220 12.31 10.33 0.78
CA PHE A 220 12.25 8.89 0.97
C PHE A 220 13.45 8.12 0.41
N SER A 221 14.53 8.82 0.07
CA SER A 221 15.77 8.22 -0.47
C SER A 221 15.54 7.36 -1.71
N GLY A 222 14.71 7.84 -2.61
CA GLY A 222 14.29 7.14 -3.82
C GLY A 222 12.81 7.27 -4.08
N ASP A 223 12.25 6.34 -4.84
CA ASP A 223 10.83 6.39 -5.17
C ASP A 223 10.09 5.08 -4.82
N PRO A 224 10.07 4.67 -3.54
CA PRO A 224 9.38 3.46 -3.12
C PRO A 224 7.87 3.61 -3.26
N VAL A 225 7.23 2.55 -3.74
CA VAL A 225 5.78 2.37 -3.68
C VAL A 225 5.39 1.64 -2.41
N TRP A 226 6.35 0.99 -1.77
CA TRP A 226 6.16 0.02 -0.69
C TRP A 226 5.16 -1.06 -1.09
N ALA A 227 5.50 -1.76 -2.17
CA ALA A 227 4.79 -2.92 -2.66
C ALA A 227 5.15 -4.14 -1.80
N THR A 228 4.69 -4.17 -0.55
CA THR A 228 4.99 -5.27 0.36
C THR A 228 4.34 -6.54 -0.14
N LEU A 229 5.15 -7.59 -0.30
CA LEU A 229 4.76 -8.91 -0.74
C LEU A 229 5.13 -9.93 0.35
N GLU A 230 4.18 -10.76 0.70
CA GLU A 230 4.32 -11.69 1.82
C GLU A 230 4.46 -13.13 1.34
N VAL A 231 5.33 -13.86 2.01
CA VAL A 231 5.58 -15.29 1.79
C VAL A 231 5.55 -16.04 3.13
N GLY A 232 5.21 -17.32 3.08
CA GLY A 232 5.11 -18.15 4.28
C GLY A 232 3.79 -17.96 5.05
N GLY A 233 3.88 -18.01 6.36
CA GLY A 233 2.72 -17.91 7.25
C GLY A 233 1.98 -19.23 7.48
N ILE A 234 1.00 -19.18 8.37
CA ILE A 234 0.19 -20.33 8.80
C ILE A 234 -1.27 -20.11 8.39
N GLY A 235 -1.91 -21.13 7.85
CA GLY A 235 -3.33 -21.11 7.47
C GLY A 235 -4.28 -21.22 8.67
N MET A 236 -5.58 -21.12 8.40
CA MET A 236 -6.64 -21.21 9.41
C MET A 236 -6.64 -22.54 10.18
N ASP A 237 -6.21 -23.58 9.53
CA ASP A 237 -6.12 -24.93 10.06
C ASP A 237 -4.77 -25.26 10.75
N GLY A 238 -3.93 -24.27 10.93
CA GLY A 238 -2.61 -24.40 11.56
C GLY A 238 -1.53 -25.00 10.64
N ARG A 239 -1.85 -25.33 9.39
CA ARG A 239 -0.85 -25.83 8.43
C ARG A 239 -0.01 -24.70 7.87
N SER A 240 1.24 -25.01 7.55
CA SER A 240 2.09 -24.09 6.80
C SER A 240 1.49 -23.74 5.46
N MET A 241 1.52 -22.46 5.12
CA MET A 241 1.11 -21.93 3.82
C MET A 241 2.28 -21.90 2.81
N VAL A 242 3.45 -22.34 3.21
CA VAL A 242 4.64 -22.40 2.34
C VAL A 242 4.40 -23.37 1.18
N THR A 243 4.56 -22.88 -0.03
CA THR A 243 4.51 -23.63 -1.28
C THR A 243 5.82 -23.46 -2.05
N LYS A 244 5.97 -24.13 -3.18
CA LYS A 244 7.11 -23.91 -4.10
C LYS A 244 7.20 -22.44 -4.53
N ASN A 245 6.07 -21.78 -4.63
CA ASN A 245 6.02 -20.42 -5.12
C ASN A 245 6.59 -19.40 -4.11
N ASP A 246 6.56 -19.71 -2.81
CA ASP A 246 7.26 -18.89 -1.80
C ASP A 246 8.77 -18.92 -2.04
N PHE A 247 9.31 -20.07 -2.40
CA PHE A 247 10.72 -20.18 -2.79
C PHE A 247 11.01 -19.45 -4.10
N ARG A 248 10.09 -19.48 -5.10
CA ARG A 248 10.27 -18.75 -6.36
C ARG A 248 10.30 -17.24 -6.13
N PHE A 249 9.41 -16.71 -5.28
CA PHE A 249 9.45 -15.29 -4.92
C PHE A 249 10.75 -14.90 -4.22
N LEU A 250 11.19 -15.67 -3.24
CA LEU A 250 12.46 -15.41 -2.58
C LEU A 250 13.65 -15.54 -3.55
N HIS A 251 13.61 -16.52 -4.47
CA HIS A 251 14.67 -16.74 -5.45
C HIS A 251 14.83 -15.57 -6.45
N THR A 252 13.82 -14.72 -6.61
CA THR A 252 13.96 -13.50 -7.41
C THR A 252 15.05 -12.57 -6.90
N LEU A 253 15.39 -12.64 -5.60
CA LEU A 253 16.48 -11.87 -5.02
C LEU A 253 17.87 -12.37 -5.48
N GLU A 254 17.99 -13.65 -5.82
CA GLU A 254 19.20 -14.20 -6.43
C GLU A 254 19.23 -13.90 -7.95
N ASN A 255 18.10 -14.11 -8.66
CA ASN A 255 18.02 -13.93 -10.12
C ASN A 255 18.20 -12.47 -10.56
N MET A 256 17.59 -11.53 -9.84
CA MET A 256 17.55 -10.11 -10.21
C MET A 256 18.34 -9.20 -9.28
N GLY A 257 18.95 -9.78 -8.25
CA GLY A 257 19.65 -9.05 -7.20
C GLY A 257 18.72 -8.38 -6.18
N PRO A 258 19.30 -7.97 -5.04
CA PRO A 258 18.58 -7.29 -3.98
C PRO A 258 17.98 -5.97 -4.45
N ALA A 259 16.78 -5.64 -3.94
CA ALA A 259 16.13 -4.38 -4.21
C ALA A 259 15.15 -4.04 -3.05
N PRO A 260 14.87 -2.75 -2.82
CA PRO A 260 13.89 -2.35 -1.82
C PRO A 260 12.45 -2.68 -2.22
N GLU A 261 12.20 -2.99 -3.49
CA GLU A 261 10.89 -3.31 -4.04
C GLU A 261 10.89 -4.65 -4.78
N PRO A 262 9.88 -5.48 -4.59
CA PRO A 262 8.89 -5.39 -3.52
C PRO A 262 9.55 -5.56 -2.15
N ASN A 263 8.98 -4.95 -1.11
CA ASN A 263 9.40 -5.22 0.25
C ASN A 263 8.99 -6.67 0.60
N MET A 264 9.95 -7.60 0.54
CA MET A 264 9.71 -9.03 0.70
C MET A 264 9.60 -9.37 2.18
N THR A 265 8.41 -9.76 2.63
CA THR A 265 8.14 -10.04 4.05
C THR A 265 7.85 -11.52 4.26
N VAL A 266 8.64 -12.17 5.10
CA VAL A 266 8.38 -13.52 5.59
C VAL A 266 7.44 -13.44 6.78
N LEU A 267 6.24 -14.02 6.66
CA LEU A 267 5.35 -14.26 7.79
C LEU A 267 5.89 -15.47 8.56
N TYR A 268 6.76 -15.19 9.52
CA TYR A 268 7.47 -16.21 10.27
C TYR A 268 6.56 -16.88 11.31
N SER A 269 6.66 -18.21 11.38
CA SER A 269 6.14 -19.00 12.49
C SER A 269 7.14 -20.10 12.87
N SER A 270 7.14 -20.47 14.13
CA SER A 270 7.89 -21.62 14.63
C SER A 270 7.53 -22.92 13.89
N ALA A 271 6.27 -23.05 13.45
CA ALA A 271 5.73 -24.19 12.74
C ALA A 271 6.10 -24.28 11.24
N LEU A 272 6.75 -23.27 10.67
CA LEU A 272 7.17 -23.30 9.27
C LEU A 272 8.23 -24.39 9.02
N PRO A 273 8.26 -24.97 7.80
CA PRO A 273 9.26 -25.95 7.41
C PRO A 273 10.68 -25.41 7.61
N LYS A 274 11.55 -26.25 8.19
CA LYS A 274 12.94 -25.85 8.44
C LYS A 274 13.67 -25.43 7.16
N THR A 275 13.45 -26.13 6.06
CA THR A 275 14.06 -25.83 4.76
C THR A 275 13.72 -24.42 4.28
N PHE A 276 12.46 -23.98 4.48
CA PHE A 276 12.03 -22.63 4.14
C PHE A 276 12.69 -21.57 5.05
N LYS A 277 12.71 -21.84 6.37
CA LYS A 277 13.37 -20.93 7.33
C LYS A 277 14.85 -20.77 7.05
N ASP A 278 15.55 -21.86 6.75
CA ASP A 278 16.98 -21.85 6.41
C ASP A 278 17.23 -21.04 5.11
N TYR A 279 16.40 -21.26 4.09
CA TYR A 279 16.54 -20.54 2.82
C TYR A 279 16.26 -19.04 2.96
N ALA A 280 15.18 -18.66 3.63
CA ALA A 280 14.85 -17.28 3.89
C ALA A 280 15.96 -16.57 4.70
N SER A 281 16.50 -17.25 5.73
CA SER A 281 17.62 -16.72 6.53
C SER A 281 18.89 -16.54 5.71
N LYS A 282 19.23 -17.51 4.83
CA LYS A 282 20.36 -17.39 3.91
C LYS A 282 20.22 -16.15 3.04
N LEU A 283 19.06 -15.94 2.45
CA LEU A 283 18.78 -14.77 1.60
C LEU A 283 18.79 -13.45 2.38
N SER A 284 18.26 -13.45 3.61
CA SER A 284 18.35 -12.29 4.50
C SER A 284 19.79 -11.85 4.69
N ILE A 285 20.70 -12.80 4.99
CA ILE A 285 22.12 -12.53 5.21
C ILE A 285 22.80 -12.03 3.94
N SER A 286 22.53 -12.67 2.81
CA SER A 286 23.24 -12.38 1.55
C SER A 286 22.72 -11.15 0.82
N THR A 287 21.45 -10.76 1.01
CA THR A 287 20.82 -9.70 0.22
C THR A 287 20.38 -8.49 1.03
N SER A 288 20.20 -8.63 2.34
CA SER A 288 19.60 -7.60 3.22
C SER A 288 18.23 -7.09 2.72
N SER A 289 17.47 -7.91 1.96
CA SER A 289 16.24 -7.53 1.29
C SER A 289 15.01 -8.33 1.75
N VAL A 290 15.10 -8.98 2.90
CA VAL A 290 14.02 -9.77 3.49
C VAL A 290 13.65 -9.20 4.85
N GLN A 291 12.38 -8.94 5.05
CA GLN A 291 11.79 -8.52 6.33
C GLN A 291 11.04 -9.69 6.96
N TYR A 292 10.85 -9.65 8.26
CA TYR A 292 10.13 -10.68 9.01
C TYR A 292 9.03 -10.06 9.86
N GLU A 293 7.86 -10.70 9.84
CA GLU A 293 6.78 -10.48 10.79
C GLU A 293 6.46 -11.79 11.50
N ASN A 294 6.18 -11.72 12.79
CA ASN A 294 5.93 -12.92 13.58
C ASN A 294 4.45 -13.32 13.50
N ASP A 295 4.13 -14.27 12.63
CA ASP A 295 2.78 -14.78 12.40
C ASP A 295 2.15 -15.40 13.66
N ASP A 296 2.96 -16.02 14.53
CA ASP A 296 2.49 -16.60 15.80
C ASP A 296 1.94 -15.52 16.76
N VAL A 297 2.42 -14.27 16.64
CA VAL A 297 1.98 -13.11 17.44
C VAL A 297 0.90 -12.30 16.72
N MET A 298 1.05 -12.11 15.42
CA MET A 298 0.16 -11.25 14.64
C MET A 298 -1.21 -11.89 14.40
N LYS A 299 -1.24 -13.16 14.08
CA LYS A 299 -2.44 -13.89 13.71
C LYS A 299 -3.53 -13.92 14.80
N PRO A 300 -3.22 -14.12 16.09
CA PRO A 300 -4.23 -14.03 17.15
C PRO A 300 -4.95 -12.68 17.25
N VAL A 301 -4.31 -11.62 16.79
CA VAL A 301 -4.86 -10.24 16.83
C VAL A 301 -5.61 -9.90 15.55
N TRP A 302 -5.03 -10.23 14.38
CA TRP A 302 -5.49 -9.75 13.06
C TRP A 302 -6.27 -10.81 12.27
N GLY A 303 -6.32 -12.05 12.74
CA GLY A 303 -6.97 -13.15 12.04
C GLY A 303 -6.09 -13.79 10.98
N ASP A 304 -6.72 -14.64 10.17
CA ASP A 304 -5.97 -15.57 9.31
C ASP A 304 -5.49 -15.00 8.00
N ASP A 305 -6.16 -14.01 7.44
CA ASP A 305 -5.83 -13.39 6.14
C ASP A 305 -5.53 -11.90 6.34
N TYR A 306 -4.56 -11.62 7.17
CA TYR A 306 -4.01 -10.28 7.31
C TYR A 306 -2.86 -10.08 6.34
N SER A 307 -2.57 -8.84 6.05
CA SER A 307 -1.43 -8.40 5.25
C SER A 307 -0.74 -7.23 5.90
N ILE A 308 0.52 -7.03 5.54
CA ILE A 308 1.33 -5.93 6.02
C ILE A 308 1.18 -4.73 5.09
N CYS A 309 0.60 -3.67 5.63
CA CYS A 309 0.55 -2.36 4.96
C CYS A 309 1.89 -1.66 5.12
N CYS A 310 2.52 -1.29 4.00
CA CYS A 310 3.80 -0.59 4.01
C CYS A 310 4.93 -1.46 4.57
N CYS A 311 5.42 -1.13 5.76
CA CYS A 311 6.58 -1.79 6.37
C CYS A 311 6.18 -2.85 7.40
N VAL A 312 5.29 -2.50 8.35
CA VAL A 312 5.06 -3.29 9.57
C VAL A 312 3.62 -3.26 10.08
N SER A 313 2.74 -2.50 9.48
CA SER A 313 1.38 -2.34 9.99
C SER A 313 0.45 -3.39 9.41
N ALA A 314 -0.23 -4.16 10.25
CA ALA A 314 -1.17 -5.16 9.81
C ALA A 314 -2.56 -4.61 9.50
N THR A 315 -3.24 -5.26 8.56
CA THR A 315 -4.66 -5.03 8.23
C THR A 315 -5.25 -6.30 7.61
N GLN A 316 -6.55 -6.51 7.76
CA GLN A 316 -7.20 -7.64 7.11
C GLN A 316 -7.34 -7.40 5.61
N THR A 317 -6.85 -8.34 4.80
CA THR A 317 -6.80 -8.24 3.34
C THR A 317 -8.19 -8.04 2.74
N GLY A 318 -8.38 -6.93 2.03
CA GLY A 318 -9.62 -6.59 1.35
C GLY A 318 -10.81 -6.27 2.24
N LYS A 319 -10.63 -6.17 3.56
CA LYS A 319 -11.72 -5.94 4.53
C LYS A 319 -11.54 -4.68 5.34
N GLU A 320 -10.32 -4.37 5.74
CA GLU A 320 -10.02 -3.26 6.64
C GLU A 320 -9.22 -2.19 5.94
N MET A 321 -9.33 -1.00 6.48
CA MET A 321 -8.58 0.17 6.05
C MET A 321 -7.72 0.65 7.21
N GLN A 322 -6.43 0.84 6.95
CA GLN A 322 -5.54 1.45 7.91
C GLN A 322 -5.52 2.97 7.71
N PHE A 323 -5.80 3.70 8.78
CA PHE A 323 -5.45 5.12 8.86
C PHE A 323 -4.06 5.25 9.46
N PHE A 324 -3.20 6.00 8.78
CA PHE A 324 -1.88 6.28 9.29
C PHE A 324 -1.98 7.39 10.34
N GLY A 325 -1.50 7.11 11.54
CA GLY A 325 -1.44 8.09 12.61
C GLY A 325 -0.30 9.11 12.43
N ALA A 326 -0.06 9.88 13.46
CA ALA A 326 1.09 10.76 13.54
C ALA A 326 2.34 9.99 13.99
N ARG A 327 3.50 10.50 13.60
CA ARG A 327 4.78 10.14 14.20
C ARG A 327 5.23 11.25 15.12
N ALA A 328 5.50 10.91 16.37
CA ALA A 328 6.14 11.82 17.31
C ALA A 328 7.66 11.69 17.20
N ASN A 329 8.35 12.82 17.19
CA ASN A 329 9.80 12.86 17.18
C ASN A 329 10.31 12.87 18.63
N LEU A 330 10.70 11.72 19.16
CA LEU A 330 11.16 11.55 20.53
C LEU A 330 12.41 12.39 20.84
N ALA A 331 13.32 12.56 19.87
CA ALA A 331 14.48 13.42 20.04
C ALA A 331 14.07 14.90 20.22
N LYS A 332 13.04 15.35 19.51
CA LYS A 332 12.46 16.68 19.71
C LYS A 332 11.75 16.81 21.06
N CYS A 333 11.10 15.77 21.55
CA CYS A 333 10.53 15.80 22.91
C CYS A 333 11.61 16.01 23.96
N LEU A 334 12.74 15.30 23.85
CA LEU A 334 13.90 15.49 24.72
C LEU A 334 14.48 16.90 24.60
N LEU A 335 14.66 17.42 23.38
CA LEU A 335 15.13 18.80 23.18
C LEU A 335 14.20 19.83 23.79
N TYR A 336 12.89 19.64 23.70
CA TYR A 336 11.93 20.54 24.30
C TYR A 336 11.96 20.49 25.86
N ALA A 337 12.15 19.29 26.40
CA ALA A 337 12.36 19.13 27.84
C ALA A 337 13.59 19.94 28.31
N ILE A 338 14.69 19.86 27.56
CA ILE A 338 15.93 20.62 27.88
C ILE A 338 15.73 22.12 27.66
N ASN A 339 15.03 22.53 26.60
CA ASN A 339 14.91 23.94 26.20
C ASN A 339 13.66 24.65 26.78
N GLY A 340 12.94 24.05 27.71
CA GLY A 340 11.73 24.63 28.27
C GLY A 340 10.58 24.75 27.26
N GLY A 341 10.50 23.83 26.32
CA GLY A 341 9.46 23.78 25.26
C GLY A 341 9.73 24.67 24.05
N VAL A 342 10.90 25.29 23.95
CA VAL A 342 11.28 26.13 22.81
C VAL A 342 11.92 25.31 21.71
N ASP A 343 11.44 25.46 20.46
CA ASP A 343 12.02 24.79 19.29
C ASP A 343 13.37 25.41 18.91
N GLU A 344 14.39 24.60 18.75
CA GLU A 344 15.77 25.03 18.51
C GLU A 344 15.98 25.67 17.12
N LYS A 345 15.11 25.42 16.16
CA LYS A 345 15.19 25.99 14.80
C LYS A 345 14.32 27.22 14.63
N LEU A 346 13.11 27.17 15.18
CA LEU A 346 12.14 28.25 15.04
C LEU A 346 12.39 29.36 16.06
N GLY A 347 13.03 29.04 17.18
CA GLY A 347 13.17 29.98 18.29
C GLY A 347 11.85 30.33 18.99
N GLU A 348 10.82 29.49 18.78
CA GLU A 348 9.47 29.73 19.26
C GLU A 348 9.02 28.68 20.28
N GLN A 349 8.13 29.10 21.18
CA GLN A 349 7.47 28.19 22.11
C GLN A 349 6.55 27.26 21.35
N VAL A 350 6.85 25.96 21.34
CA VAL A 350 6.04 24.91 20.68
C VAL A 350 5.50 23.91 21.71
N GLY A 351 6.34 23.44 22.62
CA GLY A 351 5.94 22.61 23.76
C GLY A 351 5.42 23.44 24.94
N PRO A 352 5.01 22.77 26.04
CA PRO A 352 4.66 23.45 27.27
C PRO A 352 5.82 24.31 27.79
N ALA A 353 5.51 25.48 28.29
CA ALA A 353 6.52 26.38 28.90
C ALA A 353 6.85 25.93 30.31
N TYR A 354 8.11 25.64 30.58
CA TYR A 354 8.64 25.30 31.89
C TYR A 354 10.13 25.68 31.96
N ALA A 355 10.71 25.62 33.16
CA ALA A 355 12.13 25.91 33.32
C ALA A 355 12.97 24.85 32.59
N PRO A 356 13.98 25.25 31.80
CA PRO A 356 14.88 24.30 31.16
C PRO A 356 15.52 23.33 32.17
N ILE A 357 15.58 22.08 31.83
CA ILE A 357 16.19 21.03 32.66
C ILE A 357 17.70 21.08 32.46
N THR A 358 18.47 21.07 33.55
CA THR A 358 19.94 20.96 33.49
C THR A 358 20.36 19.48 33.35
N ALA A 359 21.48 19.21 32.68
CA ALA A 359 21.98 17.87 32.42
C ALA A 359 22.21 17.01 33.69
N GLU A 360 22.36 17.65 34.86
CA GLU A 360 22.56 16.95 36.13
C GLU A 360 21.29 16.26 36.68
N TYR A 361 20.11 16.61 36.15
CA TYR A 361 18.82 16.14 36.64
C TYR A 361 17.94 15.51 35.54
N LEU A 362 18.54 15.10 34.44
CA LEU A 362 17.80 14.51 33.31
C LEU A 362 17.34 13.10 33.67
N ASP A 363 16.13 12.98 34.22
CA ASP A 363 15.44 11.70 34.36
C ASP A 363 14.61 11.45 33.09
N TYR A 364 14.92 10.37 32.40
CA TYR A 364 14.24 9.99 31.17
C TYR A 364 12.74 9.69 31.37
N ASN A 365 12.30 9.41 32.60
CA ASN A 365 10.89 9.15 32.89
C ASN A 365 10.11 10.47 33.16
N GLU A 366 10.79 11.57 33.34
CA GLU A 366 10.17 12.90 33.56
C GLU A 366 10.09 13.72 32.28
N VAL A 367 10.74 13.25 31.18
CA VAL A 367 10.77 13.89 29.87
C VAL A 367 9.68 13.32 28.97
#